data_35bffea64c3d8c4283ad99829983e6f1
#
_entry.id   35bffea64c3d8c4283ad99829983e6f1
#
_cell.length_a   1.000
_cell.length_b   1.000
_cell.length_c   1.000
_cell.angle_alpha   90.00
_cell.angle_beta   90.00
_cell.angle_gamma   90.00
#
_symmetry.space_group_name_H-M   'P 1'
#
loop_
_entity.id
_entity.type
_entity.pdbx_description
1 polymer ?
#
loop_
_entity_poly.entity_id
_entity_poly.type
_entity_poly.pdbx_seq_one_letter_code
_entity_poly.pdbx_strand_id
1 'polypeptide(L)'
;MSGMKYEVHQAGNRLEALGALHGFRIRICTLASSHLATWPVSVHVRGSESEPEISVDAPKGDLRSAAEALEYGYECAKLWIEAMDHHGYL
;
A
#
# COMPACT_ATOMS: atom_id res chain seq x y z
N MET A 1 19.87 3.43 -9.35
CA MET A 1 19.28 3.31 -9.08
C MET A 1 18.15 3.10 -8.96
N SER A 2 17.58 3.19 -9.02
CA SER A 2 16.60 3.11 -8.94
C SER A 2 15.81 2.48 -8.30
N GLY A 3 15.32 1.94 -8.02
CA GLY A 3 14.68 1.01 -7.20
C GLY A 3 13.57 1.47 -6.35
N MET A 4 12.81 2.42 -6.80
CA MET A 4 11.63 2.81 -6.05
C MET A 4 10.54 1.79 -6.26
N LYS A 5 10.04 1.22 -5.16
CA LYS A 5 8.93 0.27 -5.21
C LYS A 5 7.62 0.97 -5.56
N TYR A 6 7.51 2.24 -5.23
CA TYR A 6 6.30 3.02 -5.45
C TYR A 6 6.67 4.49 -5.55
N GLU A 7 5.77 5.26 -6.15
CA GLU A 7 5.87 6.71 -6.22
C GLU A 7 4.96 7.30 -5.17
N VAL A 8 5.43 8.35 -4.50
CA VAL A 8 4.66 8.99 -3.44
C VAL A 8 4.19 10.35 -3.92
N HIS A 9 2.91 10.60 -3.76
CA HIS A 9 2.27 11.87 -4.10
C HIS A 9 1.65 12.45 -2.84
N GLN A 10 1.75 13.75 -2.67
CA GLN A 10 1.20 14.42 -1.50
C GLN A 10 0.15 15.43 -1.93
N ALA A 11 -1.00 15.40 -1.28
CA ALA A 11 -2.06 16.38 -1.46
C ALA A 11 -2.49 16.82 -0.07
N GLY A 12 -2.07 18.04 0.33
CA GLY A 12 -2.30 18.49 1.68
C GLY A 12 -1.60 17.59 2.68
N ASN A 13 -2.33 17.08 3.65
CA ASN A 13 -1.77 16.17 4.65
C ASN A 13 -1.90 14.70 4.26
N ARG A 14 -2.35 14.42 3.03
CA ARG A 14 -2.52 13.05 2.57
C ARG A 14 -1.34 12.64 1.71
N LEU A 15 -0.80 11.46 1.99
CA LEU A 15 0.21 10.84 1.15
C LEU A 15 -0.38 9.61 0.49
N GLU A 16 -0.07 9.44 -0.77
CA GLU A 16 -0.53 8.30 -1.53
C GLU A 16 0.67 7.70 -2.25
N ALA A 17 0.91 6.41 -2.03
CA ALA A 17 1.96 5.69 -2.72
C ALA A 17 1.32 4.80 -3.78
N LEU A 18 1.84 4.87 -4.99
CA LEU A 18 1.34 4.09 -6.12
C LEU A 18 2.45 3.19 -6.63
N GLY A 19 2.17 1.90 -6.72
CA GLY A 19 3.14 0.94 -7.18
C GLY A 19 2.48 -0.16 -7.99
N ALA A 20 3.28 -1.12 -8.39
CA ALA A 20 2.79 -2.28 -9.14
C ALA A 20 3.66 -3.48 -8.81
N LEU A 21 3.03 -4.66 -8.81
CA LEU A 21 3.73 -5.90 -8.53
C LEU A 21 2.95 -7.03 -9.18
N HIS A 22 3.64 -7.84 -9.98
CA HIS A 22 3.03 -9.01 -10.64
C HIS A 22 1.76 -8.67 -11.40
N GLY A 23 1.74 -7.49 -12.04
CA GLY A 23 0.58 -7.06 -12.81
C GLY A 23 -0.52 -6.41 -12.00
N PHE A 24 -0.43 -6.44 -10.68
CA PHE A 24 -1.39 -5.75 -9.81
C PHE A 24 -0.94 -4.34 -9.56
N ARG A 25 -1.90 -3.44 -9.42
CA ARG A 25 -1.63 -2.06 -9.00
C ARG A 25 -1.86 -1.94 -7.51
N ILE A 26 -0.99 -1.19 -6.85
CA ILE A 26 -1.02 -1.01 -5.40
C ILE A 26 -1.20 0.46 -5.10
N ARG A 27 -2.10 0.76 -4.16
CA ARG A 27 -2.31 2.12 -3.68
C ARG A 27 -2.33 2.09 -2.16
N ILE A 28 -1.43 2.85 -1.55
CA ILE A 28 -1.29 2.92 -0.10
C ILE A 28 -1.48 4.37 0.31
N CYS A 29 -2.33 4.61 1.30
CA CYS A 29 -2.61 5.95 1.77
C CYS A 29 -2.23 6.08 3.23
N THR A 30 -1.64 7.21 3.58
CA THR A 30 -1.36 7.57 4.96
C THR A 30 -1.40 9.10 5.07
N LEU A 31 -0.93 9.64 6.16
CA LEU A 31 -0.87 11.07 6.39
C LEU A 31 0.59 11.53 6.38
N ALA A 32 0.81 12.77 5.93
CA ALA A 32 2.14 13.36 6.00
C ALA A 32 2.53 13.62 7.45
N SER A 33 1.56 14.03 8.26
CA SER A 33 1.78 14.20 9.70
C SER A 33 0.54 13.70 10.43
N SER A 34 0.72 13.30 11.68
CA SER A 34 -0.36 12.77 12.49
C SER A 34 -0.34 13.42 13.85
N HIS A 35 -1.53 13.77 14.35
CA HIS A 35 -1.68 14.27 15.72
C HIS A 35 -1.54 13.16 16.75
N LEU A 36 -1.66 11.92 16.29
CA LEU A 36 -1.53 10.76 17.16
C LEU A 36 -0.10 10.27 17.15
N ALA A 37 0.23 9.42 18.11
CA ALA A 37 1.56 8.82 18.16
C ALA A 37 1.78 7.82 17.03
N THR A 38 0.71 7.43 16.34
CA THR A 38 0.77 6.44 15.26
C THR A 38 0.17 7.01 13.97
N TRP A 39 0.55 6.41 12.86
CA TRP A 39 0.07 6.80 11.55
C TRP A 39 -0.93 5.78 11.03
N PRO A 40 -2.07 6.24 10.49
CA PRO A 40 -3.01 5.32 9.85
C PRO A 40 -2.46 4.86 8.51
N VAL A 41 -2.91 3.71 8.05
CA VAL A 41 -2.57 3.22 6.73
C VAL A 41 -3.75 2.50 6.13
N SER A 42 -4.02 2.73 4.84
CA SER A 42 -4.98 1.95 4.09
C SER A 42 -4.30 1.43 2.84
N VAL A 43 -4.67 0.22 2.44
CA VAL A 43 -4.01 -0.50 1.36
C VAL A 43 -5.06 -1.00 0.39
N HIS A 44 -4.84 -0.74 -0.89
CA HIS A 44 -5.76 -1.16 -1.94
C HIS A 44 -4.97 -1.79 -3.06
N VAL A 45 -5.54 -2.84 -3.65
CA VAL A 45 -4.92 -3.57 -4.74
C VAL A 45 -5.94 -3.76 -5.85
N ARG A 46 -5.49 -3.65 -7.09
CA ARG A 46 -6.35 -3.76 -8.26
C ARG A 46 -5.66 -4.62 -9.30
N GLY A 47 -6.34 -5.65 -9.79
CA GLY A 47 -5.77 -6.57 -10.76
C GLY A 47 -5.74 -6.01 -12.17
N SER A 48 -6.76 -5.23 -12.54
CA SER A 48 -6.82 -4.58 -13.85
C SER A 48 -7.76 -3.40 -13.76
N GLU A 49 -7.76 -2.57 -14.82
CA GLU A 49 -8.63 -1.40 -14.83
C GLU A 49 -10.11 -1.74 -14.86
N SER A 50 -10.43 -2.92 -15.37
CA SER A 50 -11.83 -3.36 -15.42
C SER A 50 -12.30 -3.97 -14.12
N GLU A 51 -11.39 -4.20 -13.17
CA GLU A 51 -11.74 -4.80 -11.89
C GLU A 51 -11.79 -3.74 -10.80
N PRO A 52 -12.65 -3.94 -9.79
CA PRO A 52 -12.70 -2.98 -8.69
C PRO A 52 -11.46 -3.10 -7.82
N GLU A 53 -11.16 -2.02 -7.13
CA GLU A 53 -10.09 -1.99 -6.15
C GLU A 53 -10.50 -2.81 -4.93
N ILE A 54 -9.59 -3.60 -4.41
CA ILE A 54 -9.83 -4.44 -3.25
C ILE A 54 -9.08 -3.85 -2.06
N SER A 55 -9.75 -3.74 -0.92
CA SER A 55 -9.12 -3.28 0.30
C SER A 55 -8.37 -4.44 0.94
N VAL A 56 -7.10 -4.23 1.24
CA VAL A 56 -6.25 -5.24 1.85
C VAL A 56 -6.09 -4.89 3.32
N ASP A 57 -6.26 -5.89 4.18
CA ASP A 57 -6.17 -5.68 5.61
C ASP A 57 -4.75 -5.32 6.02
N ALA A 58 -4.63 -4.27 6.84
CA ALA A 58 -3.34 -3.79 7.33
C ALA A 58 -3.49 -3.47 8.82
N PRO A 59 -3.50 -4.49 9.67
CA PRO A 59 -3.94 -4.34 11.06
C PRO A 59 -2.94 -3.68 12.01
N LYS A 60 -1.70 -3.51 11.62
CA LYS A 60 -0.70 -2.97 12.54
C LYS A 60 -1.02 -1.53 12.91
N GLY A 61 -0.98 -1.23 14.20
CA GLY A 61 -1.37 0.09 14.69
C GLY A 61 -0.28 0.90 15.33
N ASP A 62 0.98 0.45 15.29
CA ASP A 62 2.08 1.12 15.96
C ASP A 62 3.08 1.77 14.99
N LEU A 63 2.60 2.18 13.84
CA LEU A 63 3.43 2.84 12.84
C LEU A 63 3.75 4.25 13.29
N ARG A 64 5.02 4.63 13.25
CA ARG A 64 5.50 5.84 13.87
C ARG A 64 5.93 6.94 12.91
N SER A 65 5.74 6.74 11.63
CA SER A 65 6.06 7.74 10.64
C SER A 65 5.32 7.42 9.36
N ALA A 66 5.23 8.43 8.49
CA ALA A 66 4.62 8.22 7.17
C ALA A 66 5.40 7.19 6.37
N ALA A 67 6.73 7.27 6.41
CA ALA A 67 7.57 6.32 5.67
C ALA A 67 7.34 4.89 6.16
N GLU A 68 7.23 4.71 7.47
CA GLU A 68 6.98 3.40 8.05
C GLU A 68 5.60 2.88 7.65
N ALA A 69 4.59 3.77 7.63
CA ALA A 69 3.25 3.39 7.24
C ALA A 69 3.20 2.94 5.78
N LEU A 70 3.87 3.67 4.90
CA LEU A 70 3.89 3.31 3.48
C LEU A 70 4.61 1.99 3.26
N GLU A 71 5.72 1.79 3.95
CA GLU A 71 6.47 0.55 3.81
C GLU A 71 5.68 -0.65 4.31
N TYR A 72 5.03 -0.49 5.47
CA TYR A 72 4.19 -1.54 6.01
C TYR A 72 3.04 -1.86 5.06
N GLY A 73 2.39 -0.81 4.52
CA GLY A 73 1.29 -1.01 3.58
C GLY A 73 1.73 -1.75 2.34
N TYR A 74 2.92 -1.41 1.84
CA TYR A 74 3.45 -2.11 0.67
C TYR A 74 3.68 -3.59 0.98
N GLU A 75 4.22 -3.91 2.15
CA GLU A 75 4.44 -5.30 2.53
C GLU A 75 3.13 -6.07 2.64
N CYS A 76 2.09 -5.44 3.17
CA CYS A 76 0.78 -6.07 3.23
C CYS A 76 0.25 -6.38 1.83
N ALA A 77 0.37 -5.42 0.92
CA ALA A 77 -0.07 -5.61 -0.46
C ALA A 77 0.73 -6.73 -1.14
N LYS A 78 2.03 -6.72 -0.92
CA LYS A 78 2.92 -7.72 -1.52
C LYS A 78 2.55 -9.12 -1.07
N LEU A 79 2.32 -9.31 0.21
CA LEU A 79 1.95 -10.62 0.74
C LEU A 79 0.61 -11.07 0.17
N TRP A 80 -0.35 -10.15 0.08
CA TRP A 80 -1.65 -10.47 -0.48
C TRP A 80 -1.54 -10.89 -1.95
N ILE A 81 -0.77 -10.12 -2.73
CA ILE A 81 -0.59 -10.40 -4.15
C ILE A 81 0.12 -11.72 -4.35
N GLU A 82 1.16 -11.99 -3.57
CA GLU A 82 1.91 -13.24 -3.69
C GLU A 82 1.04 -14.44 -3.35
N ALA A 83 0.18 -14.29 -2.35
CA ALA A 83 -0.76 -15.35 -2.01
C ALA A 83 -1.74 -15.61 -3.15
N MET A 84 -2.27 -14.54 -3.75
CA MET A 84 -3.21 -14.70 -4.87
C MET A 84 -2.55 -15.27 -6.10
N ASP A 85 -1.34 -14.81 -6.38
CA ASP A 85 -0.59 -15.28 -7.53
C ASP A 85 -0.30 -16.77 -7.40
N HIS A 86 0.08 -17.19 -6.20
CA HIS A 86 0.33 -18.60 -5.92
C HIS A 86 -0.93 -19.43 -6.11
N HIS A 87 -2.06 -18.97 -5.60
CA HIS A 87 -3.33 -19.66 -5.73
C HIS A 87 -3.83 -19.70 -7.17
N GLY A 88 -3.41 -18.77 -7.98
CA GLY A 88 -3.83 -18.70 -9.36
C GLY A 88 -3.39 -19.88 -10.21
N TYR A 89 -2.46 -20.67 -9.72
CA TYR A 89 -1.98 -21.83 -10.44
C TYR A 89 -2.78 -23.10 -10.12
N LEU A 90 -3.66 -23.00 -9.21
CA LEU A 90 -4.48 -24.12 -8.84
C LEU A 90 -5.84 -24.08 -9.51
#